data_1a0c04990854932a32d65553658a0842
#
_entry.id   1a0c04990854932a32d65553658a0842
#
_cell.length_a   1.000
_cell.length_b   1.000
_cell.length_c   1.000
_cell.angle_alpha   90.00
_cell.angle_beta   90.00
_cell.angle_gamma   90.00
#
_symmetry.space_group_name_H-M   'P 1'
#
loop_
_entity.id
_entity.type
_entity.pdbx_description
1 polymer ?
#
loop_
_entity_poly.entity_id
_entity_poly.type
_entity_poly.pdbx_seq_one_letter_code
_entity_poly.pdbx_strand_id
1 'polypeptide(L)'
;MRVKSIFMFLSMLLLNGCSVKVPKDISPVEKFDLSRYLGEWHEVARIDNRFEKGLSKVSANYSLRDDGGVKVVNRGWSSESKKWKESIGKAYFVESSDTGALKVSFFGPFYGGYNIIKLDDNYQYSLVVGPNKDYLWVLSRTPTMPPELLNEYLSFASNHGFDRQRILIFQ
;
A
#
# COMPACT_ATOMS: atom_id res chain seq x y z
N MET A 1 49.77 -26.80 27.19
CA MET A 1 48.50 -26.90 26.49
C MET A 1 47.88 -25.51 26.41
N ARG A 2 47.81 -24.92 25.21
CA ARG A 2 47.22 -23.57 24.99
C ARG A 2 45.81 -23.76 24.43
N VAL A 3 44.80 -23.42 25.23
CA VAL A 3 43.40 -23.42 24.82
C VAL A 3 43.15 -22.15 23.98
N LYS A 4 42.90 -22.30 22.69
CA LYS A 4 42.49 -21.20 21.80
C LYS A 4 40.98 -20.98 21.98
N SER A 5 40.61 -19.90 22.67
CA SER A 5 39.21 -19.42 22.68
C SER A 5 38.84 -18.93 21.30
N ILE A 6 37.90 -19.63 20.65
CA ILE A 6 37.28 -19.21 19.42
C ILE A 6 36.10 -18.31 19.82
N PHE A 7 36.28 -16.97 19.69
CA PHE A 7 35.19 -16.01 19.73
C PHE A 7 34.39 -16.13 18.45
N MET A 8 33.26 -16.80 18.52
CA MET A 8 32.27 -16.83 17.44
C MET A 8 31.47 -15.54 17.47
N PHE A 9 31.86 -14.58 16.62
CA PHE A 9 31.07 -13.37 16.36
C PHE A 9 29.77 -13.79 15.64
N LEU A 10 28.69 -13.90 16.41
CA LEU A 10 27.34 -14.05 15.88
C LEU A 10 26.92 -12.69 15.31
N SER A 11 27.20 -12.49 14.02
CA SER A 11 26.71 -11.34 13.26
C SER A 11 25.19 -11.40 13.20
N MET A 12 24.54 -10.60 14.06
CA MET A 12 23.09 -10.41 14.08
C MET A 12 22.73 -9.55 12.86
N LEU A 13 22.48 -10.21 11.72
CA LEU A 13 21.85 -9.56 10.57
C LEU A 13 20.49 -9.03 11.03
N LEU A 14 20.41 -7.73 11.22
CA LEU A 14 19.16 -7.01 11.36
C LEU A 14 18.42 -7.12 10.01
N LEU A 15 17.61 -8.18 9.89
CA LEU A 15 16.60 -8.28 8.85
C LEU A 15 15.58 -7.17 9.11
N ASN A 16 15.73 -6.05 8.42
CA ASN A 16 14.65 -5.09 8.24
C ASN A 16 13.57 -5.79 7.42
N GLY A 17 12.84 -6.69 8.06
CA GLY A 17 11.72 -7.41 7.47
C GLY A 17 10.65 -6.42 7.04
N CYS A 18 10.00 -6.69 5.94
CA CYS A 18 8.81 -5.97 5.50
C CYS A 18 7.84 -5.87 6.68
N SER A 19 7.61 -4.67 7.18
CA SER A 19 6.74 -4.45 8.33
C SER A 19 5.29 -4.45 7.85
N VAL A 20 4.45 -5.26 8.49
CA VAL A 20 2.99 -5.25 8.28
C VAL A 20 2.29 -4.28 9.25
N LYS A 21 3.05 -3.53 10.05
CA LYS A 21 2.52 -2.62 11.06
C LYS A 21 1.84 -1.42 10.43
N VAL A 22 0.84 -0.91 11.10
CA VAL A 22 0.28 0.42 10.83
C VAL A 22 1.28 1.47 11.33
N PRO A 23 1.50 2.58 10.60
CA PRO A 23 2.31 3.68 11.12
C PRO A 23 1.77 4.18 12.46
N LYS A 24 2.68 4.61 13.35
CA LYS A 24 2.31 5.15 14.66
C LYS A 24 1.36 6.35 14.48
N ASP A 25 0.38 6.46 15.36
CA ASP A 25 -0.64 7.53 15.40
C ASP A 25 -1.60 7.55 14.18
N ILE A 26 -1.73 6.41 13.49
CA ILE A 26 -2.66 6.21 12.40
C ILE A 26 -3.52 4.99 12.70
N SER A 27 -4.85 5.12 12.45
CA SER A 27 -5.79 4.00 12.60
C SER A 27 -6.42 3.67 11.25
N PRO A 28 -6.45 2.40 10.84
CA PRO A 28 -7.24 1.95 9.72
C PRO A 28 -8.74 2.15 9.96
N VAL A 29 -9.51 2.27 8.89
CA VAL A 29 -10.96 2.38 8.97
C VAL A 29 -11.56 1.12 9.60
N GLU A 30 -12.58 1.32 10.44
CA GLU A 30 -13.39 0.26 11.03
C GLU A 30 -14.65 0.00 10.19
N LYS A 31 -15.35 -1.12 10.45
CA LYS A 31 -16.55 -1.56 9.72
C LYS A 31 -16.31 -1.67 8.23
N PHE A 32 -15.10 -2.09 7.88
CA PHE A 32 -14.68 -2.29 6.49
C PHE A 32 -15.39 -3.49 5.87
N ASP A 33 -15.96 -3.31 4.68
CA ASP A 33 -16.59 -4.37 3.89
C ASP A 33 -15.76 -4.63 2.64
N LEU A 34 -15.04 -5.76 2.65
CA LEU A 34 -14.20 -6.16 1.53
C LEU A 34 -15.00 -6.32 0.23
N SER A 35 -16.25 -6.83 0.30
CA SER A 35 -17.05 -7.06 -0.90
C SER A 35 -17.32 -5.79 -1.69
N ARG A 36 -17.44 -4.65 -1.02
CA ARG A 36 -17.59 -3.33 -1.61
C ARG A 36 -16.26 -2.73 -2.10
N TYR A 37 -15.14 -3.20 -1.55
CA TYR A 37 -13.81 -2.70 -1.91
C TYR A 37 -13.20 -3.43 -3.12
N LEU A 38 -13.69 -4.62 -3.47
CA LEU A 38 -13.26 -5.38 -4.63
C LEU A 38 -13.43 -4.61 -5.94
N GLY A 39 -12.79 -5.10 -7.01
CA GLY A 39 -12.80 -4.51 -8.34
C GLY A 39 -11.64 -3.55 -8.59
N GLU A 40 -11.81 -2.67 -9.57
CA GLU A 40 -10.76 -1.78 -10.04
C GLU A 40 -10.72 -0.46 -9.27
N TRP A 41 -9.50 0.00 -9.01
CA TRP A 41 -9.17 1.29 -8.44
C TRP A 41 -8.06 1.94 -9.26
N HIS A 42 -8.19 3.24 -9.53
CA HIS A 42 -7.18 4.06 -10.22
C HIS A 42 -6.39 4.86 -9.18
N GLU A 43 -5.09 4.90 -9.35
CA GLU A 43 -4.23 5.74 -8.54
C GLU A 43 -4.28 7.18 -9.08
N VAL A 44 -4.71 8.11 -8.24
CA VAL A 44 -4.76 9.54 -8.58
C VAL A 44 -3.63 10.34 -7.94
N ALA A 45 -3.07 9.85 -6.84
CA ALA A 45 -1.87 10.42 -6.23
C ALA A 45 -1.12 9.36 -5.41
N ARG A 46 0.20 9.54 -5.25
CA ARG A 46 1.04 8.71 -4.38
C ARG A 46 2.27 9.46 -3.88
N ILE A 47 2.87 9.00 -2.79
CA ILE A 47 4.28 9.25 -2.52
C ILE A 47 5.09 8.34 -3.43
N ASP A 48 6.02 8.92 -4.21
CA ASP A 48 6.84 8.13 -5.14
C ASP A 48 7.68 7.10 -4.39
N ASN A 49 7.61 5.88 -4.86
CA ASN A 49 8.26 4.74 -4.21
C ASN A 49 8.97 3.86 -5.24
N ARG A 50 9.90 3.03 -4.76
CA ARG A 50 10.75 2.20 -5.62
C ARG A 50 10.01 1.20 -6.50
N PHE A 51 8.79 0.80 -6.12
CA PHE A 51 8.03 -0.23 -6.85
C PHE A 51 7.31 0.35 -8.07
N GLU A 52 6.96 1.64 -8.00
CA GLU A 52 6.12 2.32 -9.00
C GLU A 52 6.85 3.48 -9.69
N LYS A 53 8.14 3.68 -9.37
CA LYS A 53 8.96 4.74 -9.97
C LYS A 53 8.93 4.68 -11.49
N GLY A 54 8.57 5.80 -12.11
CA GLY A 54 8.45 5.94 -13.57
C GLY A 54 7.19 5.30 -14.17
N LEU A 55 6.24 4.85 -13.33
CA LEU A 55 4.92 4.40 -13.78
C LEU A 55 3.89 5.52 -13.71
N SER A 56 3.00 5.55 -14.69
CA SER A 56 1.79 6.38 -14.75
C SER A 56 0.57 5.53 -15.08
N LYS A 57 -0.63 6.11 -14.99
CA LYS A 57 -1.91 5.42 -15.24
C LYS A 57 -1.99 4.10 -14.46
N VAL A 58 -1.58 4.15 -13.20
CA VAL A 58 -1.55 2.98 -12.34
C VAL A 58 -2.97 2.63 -11.91
N SER A 59 -3.29 1.35 -11.96
CA SER A 59 -4.53 0.80 -11.40
C SER A 59 -4.24 -0.47 -10.61
N ALA A 60 -5.12 -0.77 -9.67
CA ALA A 60 -5.13 -2.00 -8.88
C ALA A 60 -6.49 -2.68 -9.05
N ASN A 61 -6.50 -3.99 -9.30
CA ASN A 61 -7.71 -4.78 -9.30
C ASN A 61 -7.67 -5.82 -8.17
N TYR A 62 -8.70 -5.81 -7.34
CA TYR A 62 -8.85 -6.72 -6.21
C TYR A 62 -9.96 -7.73 -6.46
N SER A 63 -9.68 -9.01 -6.29
CA SER A 63 -10.64 -10.10 -6.40
C SER A 63 -10.44 -11.14 -5.30
N LEU A 64 -11.51 -11.84 -4.93
CA LEU A 64 -11.42 -12.92 -3.95
C LEU A 64 -10.59 -14.08 -4.47
N ARG A 65 -9.90 -14.75 -3.56
CA ARG A 65 -9.18 -16.00 -3.76
C ARG A 65 -9.91 -17.13 -3.05
N ASP A 66 -9.74 -18.35 -3.54
CA ASP A 66 -10.32 -19.56 -2.94
C ASP A 66 -9.85 -19.84 -1.51
N ASP A 67 -8.67 -19.30 -1.14
CA ASP A 67 -8.09 -19.42 0.20
C ASP A 67 -8.59 -18.34 1.19
N GLY A 68 -9.58 -17.55 0.82
CA GLY A 68 -10.14 -16.46 1.63
C GLY A 68 -9.31 -15.17 1.61
N GLY A 69 -8.19 -15.13 0.87
CA GLY A 69 -7.40 -13.94 0.64
C GLY A 69 -7.91 -13.10 -0.53
N VAL A 70 -7.18 -12.05 -0.86
CA VAL A 70 -7.44 -11.14 -1.97
C VAL A 70 -6.31 -11.26 -3.00
N LYS A 71 -6.66 -11.53 -4.26
CA LYS A 71 -5.75 -11.39 -5.39
C LYS A 71 -5.63 -9.91 -5.71
N VAL A 72 -4.41 -9.43 -5.87
CA VAL A 72 -4.09 -8.05 -6.22
C VAL A 72 -3.40 -8.06 -7.58
N VAL A 73 -3.95 -7.34 -8.54
CA VAL A 73 -3.33 -7.15 -9.86
C VAL A 73 -3.08 -5.66 -10.04
N ASN A 74 -1.82 -5.24 -9.92
CA ASN A 74 -1.40 -3.87 -10.20
C ASN A 74 -0.94 -3.75 -11.64
N ARG A 75 -1.35 -2.70 -12.34
CA ARG A 75 -0.98 -2.41 -13.71
C ARG A 75 -0.59 -0.94 -13.85
N GLY A 76 0.50 -0.65 -14.56
CA GLY A 76 0.98 0.72 -14.78
C GLY A 76 1.69 0.87 -16.11
N TRP A 77 1.61 2.07 -16.70
CA TRP A 77 2.32 2.40 -17.93
C TRP A 77 3.73 2.90 -17.62
N SER A 78 4.74 2.23 -18.18
CA SER A 78 6.14 2.66 -18.10
C SER A 78 6.47 3.52 -19.34
N SER A 79 6.74 4.80 -19.13
CA SER A 79 7.16 5.72 -20.18
C SER A 79 8.56 5.38 -20.75
N GLU A 80 9.43 4.82 -19.91
CA GLU A 80 10.78 4.40 -20.28
C GLU A 80 10.75 3.23 -21.26
N SER A 81 10.07 2.14 -20.91
CA SER A 81 9.97 0.94 -21.75
C SER A 81 8.88 1.00 -22.81
N LYS A 82 8.01 2.03 -22.77
CA LYS A 82 6.80 2.18 -23.61
C LYS A 82 5.91 0.94 -23.59
N LYS A 83 5.72 0.38 -22.40
CA LYS A 83 4.95 -0.85 -22.17
C LYS A 83 4.14 -0.77 -20.89
N TRP A 84 3.05 -1.49 -20.87
CA TRP A 84 2.35 -1.80 -19.64
C TRP A 84 3.15 -2.81 -18.83
N LYS A 85 3.29 -2.53 -17.53
CA LYS A 85 3.84 -3.46 -16.55
C LYS A 85 2.71 -3.95 -15.66
N GLU A 86 2.78 -5.21 -15.25
CA GLU A 86 1.81 -5.84 -14.38
C GLU A 86 2.54 -6.58 -13.26
N SER A 87 1.96 -6.54 -12.08
CA SER A 87 2.42 -7.28 -10.91
C SER A 87 1.23 -7.94 -10.23
N ILE A 88 1.35 -9.23 -9.96
CA ILE A 88 0.30 -10.02 -9.31
C ILE A 88 0.76 -10.35 -7.89
N GLY A 89 -0.08 -9.99 -6.92
CA GLY A 89 0.16 -10.24 -5.52
C GLY A 89 -1.04 -10.88 -4.82
N LYS A 90 -0.89 -11.06 -3.53
CA LYS A 90 -1.94 -11.56 -2.64
C LYS A 90 -1.95 -10.74 -1.35
N ALA A 91 -3.15 -10.52 -0.83
CA ALA A 91 -3.32 -9.82 0.44
C ALA A 91 -4.21 -10.63 1.39
N TYR A 92 -4.01 -10.41 2.67
CA TYR A 92 -4.78 -11.02 3.76
C TYR A 92 -5.00 -9.99 4.86
N PHE A 93 -6.09 -10.09 5.59
CA PHE A 93 -6.29 -9.28 6.78
C PHE A 93 -5.20 -9.56 7.82
N VAL A 94 -4.81 -8.54 8.56
CA VAL A 94 -3.80 -8.67 9.63
C VAL A 94 -4.45 -9.22 10.89
N GLU A 95 -5.61 -8.71 11.25
CA GLU A 95 -6.37 -9.09 12.44
C GLU A 95 -7.82 -9.40 12.05
N SER A 96 -8.72 -8.43 12.12
CA SER A 96 -10.14 -8.59 11.83
C SER A 96 -10.47 -8.25 10.38
N SER A 97 -11.46 -8.97 9.81
CA SER A 97 -11.94 -8.72 8.43
C SER A 97 -12.80 -7.46 8.27
N ASP A 98 -13.21 -6.85 9.39
CA ASP A 98 -13.97 -5.60 9.43
C ASP A 98 -13.10 -4.35 9.65
N THR A 99 -11.78 -4.51 9.62
CA THR A 99 -10.82 -3.43 9.72
C THR A 99 -10.03 -3.31 8.42
N GLY A 100 -9.83 -2.09 7.93
CA GLY A 100 -9.09 -1.81 6.68
C GLY A 100 -7.59 -2.02 6.79
N ALA A 101 -7.13 -3.05 7.53
CA ALA A 101 -5.74 -3.39 7.76
C ALA A 101 -5.40 -4.73 7.12
N LEU A 102 -4.66 -4.70 6.01
CA LEU A 102 -4.22 -5.87 5.28
C LEU A 102 -2.68 -5.91 5.21
N LYS A 103 -2.18 -7.08 4.88
CA LYS A 103 -0.79 -7.31 4.47
C LYS A 103 -0.78 -7.80 3.03
N VAL A 104 0.08 -7.24 2.19
CA VAL A 104 0.19 -7.56 0.77
C VAL A 104 1.57 -8.09 0.43
N SER A 105 1.64 -9.10 -0.43
CA SER A 105 2.88 -9.66 -0.94
C SER A 105 2.81 -9.81 -2.46
N PHE A 106 3.83 -9.30 -3.14
CA PHE A 106 4.13 -9.56 -4.56
C PHE A 106 5.31 -10.53 -4.71
N PHE A 107 6.11 -10.71 -3.66
CA PHE A 107 7.27 -11.60 -3.62
C PHE A 107 7.26 -12.35 -2.28
N GLY A 108 6.63 -13.49 -2.24
CA GLY A 108 6.62 -14.31 -1.02
C GLY A 108 8.02 -14.77 -0.62
N PRO A 109 8.32 -14.87 0.67
CA PRO A 109 7.42 -14.79 1.83
C PRO A 109 7.25 -13.38 2.43
N PHE A 110 7.69 -12.33 1.76
CA PHE A 110 7.72 -10.97 2.30
C PHE A 110 6.38 -10.26 2.12
N TYR A 111 5.88 -9.66 3.21
CA TYR A 111 4.64 -8.89 3.25
C TYR A 111 4.90 -7.44 3.66
N GLY A 112 4.21 -6.51 3.03
CA GLY A 112 4.10 -5.11 3.43
C GLY A 112 2.72 -4.77 3.98
N GLY A 113 2.63 -3.77 4.86
CA GLY A 113 1.35 -3.25 5.35
C GLY A 113 0.59 -2.53 4.23
N TYR A 114 -0.73 -2.72 4.21
CA TYR A 114 -1.68 -2.03 3.35
C TYR A 114 -2.85 -1.60 4.23
N ASN A 115 -2.86 -0.33 4.61
CA ASN A 115 -3.77 0.19 5.61
C ASN A 115 -4.66 1.26 4.98
N ILE A 116 -5.96 1.02 4.90
CA ILE A 116 -6.95 1.97 4.43
C ILE A 116 -7.27 2.88 5.62
N ILE A 117 -6.90 4.16 5.55
CA ILE A 117 -7.03 5.11 6.66
C ILE A 117 -8.12 6.16 6.44
N LYS A 118 -8.62 6.27 5.22
CA LYS A 118 -9.81 7.06 4.88
C LYS A 118 -10.52 6.39 3.71
N LEU A 119 -11.82 6.28 3.81
CA LEU A 119 -12.69 5.66 2.81
C LEU A 119 -14.05 6.35 2.89
N ASP A 120 -14.60 6.76 1.76
CA ASP A 120 -15.94 7.33 1.74
C ASP A 120 -17.03 6.25 1.88
N ASP A 121 -18.20 6.65 2.35
CA ASP A 121 -19.31 5.73 2.61
C ASP A 121 -19.79 4.97 1.36
N ASN A 122 -19.54 5.51 0.16
CA ASN A 122 -19.91 4.90 -1.11
C ASN A 122 -18.79 4.04 -1.71
N TYR A 123 -17.61 3.94 -1.07
CA TYR A 123 -16.44 3.20 -1.56
C TYR A 123 -15.97 3.66 -2.94
N GLN A 124 -15.99 4.97 -3.17
CA GLN A 124 -15.51 5.59 -4.42
C GLN A 124 -14.08 6.11 -4.32
N TYR A 125 -13.65 6.51 -3.10
CA TYR A 125 -12.35 7.13 -2.85
C TYR A 125 -11.70 6.53 -1.61
N SER A 126 -10.40 6.24 -1.71
CA SER A 126 -9.65 5.58 -0.64
C SER A 126 -8.29 6.24 -0.44
N LEU A 127 -7.88 6.42 0.80
CA LEU A 127 -6.52 6.77 1.17
C LEU A 127 -5.86 5.56 1.83
N VAL A 128 -4.82 5.08 1.23
CA VAL A 128 -4.10 3.89 1.67
C VAL A 128 -2.68 4.27 2.06
N VAL A 129 -2.17 3.68 3.14
CA VAL A 129 -0.78 3.87 3.57
C VAL A 129 -0.09 2.52 3.82
N GLY A 130 1.20 2.51 3.57
CA GLY A 130 2.05 1.34 3.85
C GLY A 130 2.49 1.25 5.31
N PRO A 131 3.58 0.53 5.58
CA PRO A 131 4.05 0.29 6.95
C PRO A 131 4.72 1.52 7.60
N ASN A 132 4.98 2.58 6.83
CA ASN A 132 5.57 3.84 7.29
C ASN A 132 5.15 5.00 6.37
N LYS A 133 5.61 6.22 6.69
CA LYS A 133 5.22 7.45 5.98
C LYS A 133 5.89 7.63 4.60
N ASP A 134 6.63 6.65 4.11
CA ASP A 134 7.18 6.66 2.75
C ASP A 134 6.23 6.06 1.72
N TYR A 135 5.10 5.51 2.16
CA TYR A 135 4.12 4.86 1.28
C TYR A 135 2.73 5.41 1.53
N LEU A 136 2.18 6.05 0.52
CA LEU A 136 0.82 6.59 0.50
C LEU A 136 0.28 6.54 -0.92
N TRP A 137 -1.00 6.19 -1.04
CA TRP A 137 -1.77 6.19 -2.29
C TRP A 137 -3.14 6.80 -2.06
N VAL A 138 -3.57 7.66 -2.96
CA VAL A 138 -4.97 8.08 -3.09
C VAL A 138 -5.56 7.33 -4.28
N LEU A 139 -6.61 6.58 -4.03
CA LEU A 139 -7.27 5.73 -5.02
C LEU A 139 -8.68 6.25 -5.30
N SER A 140 -9.13 6.09 -6.55
CA SER A 140 -10.47 6.44 -7.01
C SER A 140 -11.03 5.34 -7.90
N ARG A 141 -12.36 5.16 -7.90
CA ARG A 141 -13.04 4.26 -8.84
C ARG A 141 -12.99 4.77 -10.29
N THR A 142 -12.72 6.04 -10.47
CA THR A 142 -12.53 6.67 -11.79
C THR A 142 -11.09 7.17 -11.94
N PRO A 143 -10.56 7.32 -13.17
CA PRO A 143 -9.21 7.82 -13.40
C PRO A 143 -8.92 9.20 -12.82
N THR A 144 -9.97 9.96 -12.47
CA THR A 144 -9.88 11.30 -11.88
C THR A 144 -10.74 11.39 -10.63
N MET A 145 -10.38 12.31 -9.74
CA MET A 145 -11.07 12.65 -8.51
C MET A 145 -11.38 14.15 -8.51
N PRO A 146 -12.54 14.60 -8.01
CA PRO A 146 -12.83 16.02 -7.89
C PRO A 146 -11.70 16.76 -7.15
N PRO A 147 -11.20 17.92 -7.65
CA PRO A 147 -10.04 18.60 -7.08
C PRO A 147 -10.19 18.95 -5.61
N GLU A 148 -11.38 19.40 -5.20
CA GLU A 148 -11.69 19.75 -3.81
C GLU A 148 -11.57 18.52 -2.89
N LEU A 149 -12.10 17.39 -3.35
CA LEU A 149 -12.06 16.13 -2.61
C LEU A 149 -10.62 15.58 -2.53
N LEU A 150 -9.86 15.66 -3.63
CA LEU A 150 -8.44 15.30 -3.62
C LEU A 150 -7.68 16.16 -2.59
N ASN A 151 -7.93 17.48 -2.58
CA ASN A 151 -7.30 18.37 -1.59
C ASN A 151 -7.68 18.02 -0.15
N GLU A 152 -8.93 17.60 0.10
CA GLU A 152 -9.36 17.11 1.41
C GLU A 152 -8.55 15.86 1.83
N TYR A 153 -8.40 14.88 0.94
CA TYR A 153 -7.65 13.65 1.20
C TYR A 153 -6.16 13.94 1.44
N LEU A 154 -5.57 14.85 0.66
CA LEU A 154 -4.18 15.26 0.82
C LEU A 154 -3.95 16.06 2.11
N SER A 155 -4.92 16.89 2.53
CA SER A 155 -4.89 17.61 3.81
C SER A 155 -5.02 16.65 4.98
N PHE A 156 -5.90 15.66 4.88
CA PHE A 156 -6.00 14.59 5.88
C PHE A 156 -4.68 13.85 6.03
N ALA A 157 -4.02 13.49 4.93
CA ALA A 157 -2.69 12.85 4.97
C ALA A 157 -1.64 13.74 5.66
N SER A 158 -1.63 15.05 5.33
CA SER A 158 -0.68 16.01 5.94
C SER A 158 -0.89 16.14 7.44
N ASN A 159 -2.14 16.15 7.90
CA ASN A 159 -2.47 16.20 9.33
C ASN A 159 -2.01 14.94 10.09
N HIS A 160 -1.80 13.82 9.37
CA HIS A 160 -1.21 12.59 9.89
C HIS A 160 0.32 12.50 9.65
N GLY A 161 0.94 13.62 9.27
CA GLY A 161 2.40 13.77 9.16
C GLY A 161 3.00 13.21 7.87
N PHE A 162 2.22 13.06 6.80
CA PHE A 162 2.75 12.79 5.47
C PHE A 162 3.19 14.09 4.81
N ASP A 163 4.36 14.09 4.20
CA ASP A 163 4.91 15.26 3.52
C ASP A 163 4.21 15.47 2.17
N ARG A 164 3.39 16.53 2.08
CA ARG A 164 2.66 16.88 0.88
C ARG A 164 3.57 17.14 -0.32
N GLN A 165 4.78 17.64 -0.12
CA GLN A 165 5.72 17.95 -1.20
C GLN A 165 6.24 16.68 -1.89
N ARG A 166 6.17 15.53 -1.23
CA ARG A 166 6.55 14.22 -1.78
C ARG A 166 5.43 13.54 -2.56
N ILE A 167 4.21 14.09 -2.54
CA ILE A 167 3.05 13.47 -3.18
C ILE A 167 2.98 13.92 -4.65
N LEU A 168 3.05 12.95 -5.56
CA LEU A 168 2.83 13.13 -6.98
C LEU A 168 1.34 12.97 -7.30
N ILE A 169 0.81 13.80 -8.20
CA ILE A 169 -0.58 13.76 -8.66
C ILE A 169 -0.58 13.34 -10.12
N PHE A 170 -1.47 12.40 -10.50
CA PHE A 170 -1.50 11.73 -11.80
C PHE A 170 -2.78 11.97 -12.63
N GLN A 171 -3.67 12.83 -12.18
CA GLN A 171 -4.89 13.20 -12.89
C GLN A 171 -4.78 14.53 -13.59
#